data_29b4162a6fff8dd7474ec9dcea915eb1
#
_entry.id   29b4162a6fff8dd7474ec9dcea915eb1
#
_cell.length_a   1.000
_cell.length_b   1.000
_cell.length_c   1.000
_cell.angle_alpha   90.00
_cell.angle_beta   90.00
_cell.angle_gamma   90.00
#
_symmetry.space_group_name_H-M   'P 1'
#
loop_
_entity.id
_entity.type
_entity.pdbx_description
1 polymer ?
#
loop_
_entity_poly.entity_id
_entity_poly.type
_entity_poly.pdbx_seq_one_letter_code
_entity_poly.pdbx_strand_id
1 'polypeptide(L)'
;IEVNKVCYMLSELVEQLPRNVRRGKIYFSIMHHPANSVRNEASVSIGYPFSSKSNPYARVGTDSFDFDSGVQMDADPSWAWLRNPAHHDRLIDMMKRGNQLVFKGTSARGTLTTDTYSLLGFSKALARLNQACPPV
;
A
#
# COMPACT_ATOMS: atom_id res chain seq x y z
N ILE A 1 4.27 23.98 -21.47
CA ILE A 1 3.26 23.30 -20.62
C ILE A 1 3.84 22.00 -20.12
N GLU A 2 3.92 21.87 -18.82
CA GLU A 2 4.28 20.59 -18.20
C GLU A 2 3.05 19.78 -17.92
N VAL A 3 3.11 18.50 -18.26
CA VAL A 3 2.07 17.53 -17.93
C VAL A 3 2.63 16.55 -16.93
N ASN A 4 2.11 16.59 -15.70
CA ASN A 4 2.50 15.64 -14.67
C ASN A 4 1.66 14.38 -14.80
N LYS A 5 2.33 13.26 -15.08
CA LYS A 5 1.69 11.97 -15.21
C LYS A 5 1.90 11.16 -13.94
N VAL A 6 0.81 10.68 -13.38
CA VAL A 6 0.82 9.77 -12.24
C VAL A 6 0.20 8.46 -12.70
N CYS A 7 0.92 7.36 -12.50
CA CYS A 7 0.42 6.03 -12.83
C CYS A 7 0.36 5.20 -11.55
N TYR A 8 -0.72 4.47 -11.36
CA TYR A 8 -0.86 3.61 -10.19
C TYR A 8 -1.63 2.34 -10.52
N MET A 9 -1.45 1.34 -9.69
CA MET A 9 -2.20 0.10 -9.74
C MET A 9 -2.73 -0.21 -8.34
N LEU A 10 -3.88 -0.87 -8.29
CA LEU A 10 -4.53 -1.26 -7.05
C LEU A 10 -4.56 -2.78 -6.95
N SER A 11 -4.22 -3.30 -5.77
CA SER A 11 -4.38 -4.72 -5.48
C SER A 11 -5.80 -4.98 -4.98
N GLU A 12 -6.36 -6.11 -5.40
CA GLU A 12 -7.72 -6.49 -5.03
C GLU A 12 -7.77 -7.01 -3.60
N LEU A 13 -8.65 -6.42 -2.81
CA LEU A 13 -8.95 -6.89 -1.46
C LEU A 13 -9.79 -8.16 -1.55
N VAL A 14 -9.31 -9.26 -0.95
CA VAL A 14 -10.02 -10.54 -0.96
C VAL A 14 -10.61 -10.90 0.39
N GLU A 15 -10.09 -10.33 1.48
CA GLU A 15 -10.65 -10.56 2.81
C GLU A 15 -10.34 -9.38 3.72
N GLN A 16 -11.31 -8.98 4.52
CA GLN A 16 -11.12 -8.00 5.59
C GLN A 16 -11.63 -8.58 6.91
N LEU A 17 -10.86 -8.41 7.98
CA LEU A 17 -11.23 -8.83 9.31
C LEU A 17 -11.02 -7.69 10.30
N PRO A 18 -11.97 -7.39 11.20
CA PRO A 18 -13.32 -7.99 11.28
C PRO A 18 -14.19 -7.59 10.09
N ARG A 19 -15.14 -8.45 9.73
CA ARG A 19 -16.02 -8.25 8.57
C ARG A 19 -17.14 -7.25 8.81
N ASN A 20 -17.57 -7.12 10.05
CA ASN A 20 -18.77 -6.36 10.42
C ASN A 20 -18.46 -4.94 10.90
N VAL A 21 -17.27 -4.43 10.62
CA VAL A 21 -16.88 -3.07 10.95
C VAL A 21 -17.08 -2.17 9.73
N ARG A 22 -17.74 -1.01 9.94
CA ARG A 22 -17.92 -0.05 8.86
C ARG A 22 -16.60 0.63 8.56
N ARG A 23 -16.22 0.62 7.28
CA ARG A 23 -14.97 1.21 6.80
C ARG A 23 -15.21 1.93 5.49
N GLY A 24 -14.37 2.93 5.19
CA GLY A 24 -14.32 3.54 3.87
C GLY A 24 -13.58 2.65 2.88
N LYS A 25 -13.05 3.24 1.82
CA LYS A 25 -12.35 2.49 0.76
C LYS A 25 -11.07 1.86 1.28
N ILE A 26 -10.86 0.60 0.92
CA ILE A 26 -9.72 -0.21 1.34
C ILE A 26 -9.00 -0.69 0.09
N TYR A 27 -7.75 -0.24 -0.12
CA TYR A 27 -6.93 -0.73 -1.22
C TYR A 27 -5.45 -0.51 -0.96
N PHE A 28 -4.64 -1.37 -1.57
CA PHE A 28 -3.19 -1.28 -1.58
C PHE A 28 -2.76 -0.81 -2.97
N SER A 29 -1.89 0.19 -3.03
CA SER A 29 -1.48 0.75 -4.31
C SER A 29 0.03 0.79 -4.46
N ILE A 30 0.48 0.67 -5.72
CA ILE A 30 1.84 0.97 -6.15
C ILE A 30 1.75 2.11 -7.15
N MET A 31 2.53 3.15 -6.95
CA MET A 31 2.45 4.37 -7.74
C MET A 31 3.81 4.77 -8.31
N HIS A 32 3.76 5.28 -9.53
CA HIS A 32 4.89 5.99 -10.16
C HIS A 32 4.49 7.43 -10.42
N HIS A 33 5.34 8.36 -10.03
CA HIS A 33 5.17 9.78 -10.31
C HIS A 33 6.50 10.34 -10.85
N PRO A 34 6.76 10.19 -12.16
CA PRO A 34 8.07 10.51 -12.75
C PRO A 34 8.52 11.95 -12.54
N ALA A 35 7.59 12.91 -12.56
CA ALA A 35 7.94 14.32 -12.35
C ALA A 35 8.59 14.57 -10.99
N ASN A 36 8.26 13.75 -9.99
CA ASN A 36 8.80 13.86 -8.64
C ASN A 36 9.87 12.79 -8.36
N SER A 37 10.30 12.07 -9.38
CA SER A 37 11.26 10.95 -9.26
C SER A 37 10.78 9.85 -8.32
N VAL A 38 9.46 9.65 -8.24
CA VAL A 38 8.84 8.62 -7.41
C VAL A 38 8.56 7.38 -8.24
N ARG A 39 9.06 6.24 -7.79
CA ARG A 39 8.79 4.94 -8.41
C ARG A 39 8.54 3.90 -7.34
N ASN A 40 7.61 2.97 -7.65
CA ASN A 40 7.28 1.84 -6.79
C ASN A 40 6.83 2.25 -5.39
N GLU A 41 6.21 3.43 -5.26
CA GLU A 41 5.74 3.89 -3.96
C GLU A 41 4.54 3.06 -3.51
N ALA A 42 4.71 2.37 -2.38
CA ALA A 42 3.65 1.58 -1.78
C ALA A 42 2.84 2.43 -0.81
N SER A 43 1.53 2.40 -0.96
CA SER A 43 0.61 3.10 -0.06
C SER A 43 -0.66 2.28 0.15
N VAL A 44 -1.32 2.56 1.27
CA VAL A 44 -2.53 1.85 1.68
C VAL A 44 -3.60 2.85 2.11
N SER A 45 -4.80 2.68 1.58
CA SER A 45 -5.99 3.29 2.15
C SER A 45 -6.66 2.24 3.03
N ILE A 46 -6.75 2.52 4.33
CA ILE A 46 -7.26 1.55 5.31
C ILE A 46 -8.75 1.76 5.60
N GLY A 47 -9.32 2.90 5.20
CA GLY A 47 -10.73 3.19 5.34
C GLY A 47 -11.17 3.65 6.73
N TYR A 48 -10.24 4.00 7.60
CA TYR A 48 -10.50 4.58 8.92
C TYR A 48 -9.28 5.41 9.35
N PRO A 49 -9.43 6.34 10.31
CA PRO A 49 -8.26 7.01 10.86
C PRO A 49 -7.43 6.06 11.72
N PHE A 50 -6.13 5.99 11.45
CA PHE A 50 -5.22 5.18 12.26
C PHE A 50 -5.11 5.74 13.68
N SER A 51 -4.91 4.85 14.65
CA SER A 51 -4.48 5.24 15.99
C SER A 51 -3.07 5.84 15.92
N SER A 52 -2.81 6.88 16.73
CA SER A 52 -1.46 7.44 16.86
C SER A 52 -0.46 6.42 17.43
N LYS A 53 -0.97 5.34 18.03
CA LYS A 53 -0.16 4.26 18.58
C LYS A 53 -0.07 3.07 17.64
N SER A 54 -0.69 3.13 16.47
CA SER A 54 -0.65 2.05 15.49
C SER A 54 0.75 1.95 14.87
N ASN A 55 1.22 0.72 14.71
CA ASN A 55 2.42 0.41 13.95
C ASN A 55 2.01 -0.46 12.77
N PRO A 56 1.42 0.14 11.72
CA PRO A 56 0.92 -0.64 10.60
C PRO A 56 2.06 -1.31 9.84
N TYR A 57 1.77 -2.48 9.32
CA TYR A 57 2.77 -3.21 8.53
C TYR A 57 2.10 -4.10 7.49
N ALA A 58 2.87 -4.36 6.41
CA ALA A 58 2.50 -5.34 5.40
C ALA A 58 3.39 -6.57 5.54
N ARG A 59 2.82 -7.74 5.25
CA ARG A 59 3.57 -8.99 5.25
C ARG A 59 3.32 -9.74 3.95
N VAL A 60 4.40 -10.17 3.32
CA VAL A 60 4.36 -11.03 2.14
C VAL A 60 5.26 -12.23 2.43
N GLY A 61 4.67 -13.43 2.48
CA GLY A 61 5.41 -14.61 2.91
C GLY A 61 5.91 -14.44 4.35
N THR A 62 7.22 -14.52 4.53
CA THR A 62 7.86 -14.37 5.84
C THR A 62 8.41 -12.97 6.08
N ASP A 63 8.35 -12.08 5.09
CA ASP A 63 8.91 -10.73 5.18
C ASP A 63 7.86 -9.72 5.61
N SER A 64 8.23 -8.85 6.54
CA SER A 64 7.40 -7.75 7.01
C SER A 64 8.00 -6.40 6.63
N PHE A 65 7.13 -5.44 6.35
CA PHE A 65 7.50 -4.10 5.92
C PHE A 65 6.70 -3.09 6.74
N ASP A 66 7.39 -2.23 7.48
CA ASP A 66 6.75 -1.22 8.32
C ASP A 66 6.24 -0.04 7.50
N PHE A 67 5.07 0.45 7.87
CA PHE A 67 4.44 1.62 7.26
C PHE A 67 4.26 2.72 8.30
N ASP A 68 4.29 3.97 7.83
CA ASP A 68 3.93 5.12 8.63
C ASP A 68 2.57 5.63 8.19
N SER A 69 1.69 5.89 9.15
CA SER A 69 0.36 6.43 8.87
C SER A 69 0.41 7.94 8.70
N GLY A 70 -0.64 8.49 8.06
CA GLY A 70 -0.79 9.94 7.93
C GLY A 70 -0.85 10.67 9.26
N VAL A 71 -1.31 10.01 10.33
CA VAL A 71 -1.31 10.57 11.68
C VAL A 71 0.11 10.93 12.12
N GLN A 72 1.09 10.08 11.77
CA GLN A 72 2.48 10.27 12.12
C GLN A 72 3.18 11.28 11.21
N MET A 73 2.65 11.49 10.01
CA MET A 73 3.27 12.30 8.96
C MET A 73 2.57 13.64 8.74
N ASP A 74 1.58 13.98 9.55
CA ASP A 74 0.73 15.16 9.37
C ASP A 74 0.08 15.19 7.97
N ALA A 75 -0.44 14.05 7.56
CA ALA A 75 -1.13 13.83 6.29
C ALA A 75 -2.47 13.16 6.53
N ASP A 76 -3.13 12.65 5.48
CA ASP A 76 -4.44 11.98 5.62
C ASP A 76 -4.34 10.82 6.63
N PRO A 77 -5.10 10.85 7.72
CA PRO A 77 -4.99 9.87 8.80
C PRO A 77 -5.45 8.47 8.42
N SER A 78 -6.11 8.30 7.27
CA SER A 78 -6.59 6.98 6.81
C SER A 78 -5.63 6.33 5.80
N TRP A 79 -4.51 6.97 5.51
CA TRP A 79 -3.49 6.47 4.60
C TRP A 79 -2.21 6.10 5.33
N ALA A 80 -1.45 5.16 4.76
CA ALA A 80 -0.13 4.80 5.24
C ALA A 80 0.81 4.57 4.05
N TRP A 81 2.10 4.84 4.26
CA TRP A 81 3.15 4.71 3.25
C TRP A 81 4.29 3.90 3.81
N LEU A 82 4.99 3.17 2.93
CA LEU A 82 6.17 2.39 3.34
C LEU A 82 7.17 3.31 4.03
N ARG A 83 7.57 2.92 5.25
CA ARG A 83 8.43 3.76 6.10
C ARG A 83 9.80 4.02 5.50
N ASN A 84 10.43 2.96 4.97
CA ASN A 84 11.78 3.07 4.43
C ASN A 84 11.74 2.97 2.90
N PRO A 85 11.94 4.09 2.18
CA PRO A 85 11.93 4.07 0.71
C PRO A 85 12.94 3.09 0.10
N ALA A 86 14.03 2.80 0.79
CA ALA A 86 15.02 1.82 0.32
C ALA A 86 14.45 0.40 0.23
N HIS A 87 13.32 0.12 0.89
CA HIS A 87 12.68 -1.19 0.85
C HIS A 87 11.63 -1.33 -0.26
N HIS A 88 11.40 -0.30 -1.08
CA HIS A 88 10.39 -0.37 -2.15
C HIS A 88 10.69 -1.52 -3.12
N ASP A 89 11.92 -1.63 -3.58
CA ASP A 89 12.27 -2.67 -4.56
C ASP A 89 12.16 -4.07 -3.97
N ARG A 90 12.53 -4.23 -2.69
CA ARG A 90 12.39 -5.52 -2.02
C ARG A 90 10.93 -5.91 -1.87
N LEU A 91 10.07 -4.96 -1.51
CA LEU A 91 8.63 -5.21 -1.42
C LEU A 91 8.07 -5.63 -2.78
N ILE A 92 8.43 -4.91 -3.84
CA ILE A 92 8.01 -5.24 -5.20
C ILE A 92 8.45 -6.67 -5.58
N ASP A 93 9.70 -7.04 -5.30
CA ASP A 93 10.19 -8.38 -5.57
C ASP A 93 9.40 -9.46 -4.83
N MET A 94 9.10 -9.21 -3.56
CA MET A 94 8.30 -10.14 -2.77
C MET A 94 6.87 -10.25 -3.31
N MET A 95 6.29 -9.14 -3.74
CA MET A 95 4.94 -9.13 -4.31
C MET A 95 4.88 -9.89 -5.64
N LYS A 96 5.94 -9.84 -6.44
CA LYS A 96 6.02 -10.61 -7.70
C LYS A 96 6.01 -12.12 -7.46
N ARG A 97 6.59 -12.56 -6.35
CA ARG A 97 6.76 -13.99 -6.04
C ARG A 97 5.69 -14.52 -5.09
N GLY A 98 4.98 -13.62 -4.42
CA GLY A 98 3.99 -14.01 -3.42
C GLY A 98 2.61 -14.22 -4.01
N ASN A 99 1.72 -14.81 -3.20
CA ASN A 99 0.33 -15.03 -3.56
C ASN A 99 -0.59 -14.01 -2.92
N GLN A 100 -0.23 -13.53 -1.72
CA GLN A 100 -1.05 -12.62 -0.93
C GLN A 100 -0.16 -11.64 -0.17
N LEU A 101 -0.70 -10.43 0.02
CA LEU A 101 -0.16 -9.45 0.93
C LEU A 101 -1.17 -9.25 2.05
N VAL A 102 -0.71 -9.29 3.29
CA VAL A 102 -1.55 -9.06 4.47
C VAL A 102 -1.13 -7.74 5.10
N PHE A 103 -2.09 -6.84 5.30
CA PHE A 103 -1.85 -5.54 5.93
C PHE A 103 -2.58 -5.47 7.26
N LYS A 104 -1.86 -5.08 8.31
CA LYS A 104 -2.42 -4.94 9.65
C LYS A 104 -2.25 -3.51 10.15
N GLY A 105 -3.32 -3.01 10.75
CA GLY A 105 -3.33 -1.69 11.35
C GLY A 105 -4.36 -1.61 12.46
N THR A 106 -4.27 -0.55 13.28
CA THR A 106 -5.19 -0.32 14.39
C THR A 106 -5.87 1.02 14.20
N SER A 107 -7.21 1.03 14.30
CA SER A 107 -7.98 2.25 14.17
C SER A 107 -7.85 3.15 15.39
N ALA A 108 -8.26 4.41 15.24
CA ALA A 108 -8.30 5.36 16.35
C ALA A 108 -9.18 4.87 17.49
N ARG A 109 -10.14 4.00 17.20
CA ARG A 109 -11.02 3.37 18.20
C ARG A 109 -10.40 2.16 18.87
N GLY A 110 -9.21 1.74 18.43
CA GLY A 110 -8.51 0.60 18.99
C GLY A 110 -8.83 -0.73 18.32
N THR A 111 -9.51 -0.75 17.19
CA THR A 111 -9.84 -1.97 16.47
C THR A 111 -8.65 -2.39 15.60
N LEU A 112 -8.13 -3.59 15.85
CA LEU A 112 -7.12 -4.19 14.98
C LEU A 112 -7.79 -4.79 13.74
N THR A 113 -7.30 -4.44 12.56
CA THR A 113 -7.80 -4.99 11.31
C THR A 113 -6.73 -5.78 10.60
N THR A 114 -7.17 -6.81 9.87
CA THR A 114 -6.31 -7.64 9.03
C THR A 114 -6.93 -7.70 7.65
N ASP A 115 -6.25 -7.13 6.68
CA ASP A 115 -6.72 -7.06 5.30
C ASP A 115 -5.81 -7.90 4.41
N THR A 116 -6.40 -8.77 3.60
CA THR A 116 -5.67 -9.64 2.69
C THR A 116 -5.94 -9.21 1.26
N TYR A 117 -4.87 -8.98 0.51
CA TYR A 117 -4.92 -8.59 -0.89
C TYR A 117 -4.36 -9.70 -1.76
N SER A 118 -5.02 -9.96 -2.89
CA SER A 118 -4.49 -10.91 -3.87
C SER A 118 -3.32 -10.31 -4.64
N LEU A 119 -2.27 -11.10 -4.83
CA LEU A 119 -1.15 -10.75 -5.70
C LEU A 119 -1.23 -11.44 -7.05
N LEU A 120 -2.34 -12.13 -7.32
CA LEU A 120 -2.55 -12.76 -8.63
C LEU A 120 -2.58 -11.69 -9.71
N GLY A 121 -1.73 -11.85 -10.73
CA GLY A 121 -1.62 -10.88 -11.82
C GLY A 121 -0.78 -9.65 -11.50
N PHE A 122 -0.12 -9.61 -10.34
CA PHE A 122 0.67 -8.45 -9.92
C PHE A 122 1.78 -8.12 -10.93
N SER A 123 2.57 -9.11 -11.34
CA SER A 123 3.69 -8.88 -12.27
C SER A 123 3.22 -8.32 -13.61
N LYS A 124 2.08 -8.81 -14.10
CA LYS A 124 1.49 -8.32 -15.35
C LYS A 124 1.01 -6.88 -15.21
N ALA A 125 0.35 -6.57 -14.09
CA ALA A 125 -0.12 -5.21 -13.82
C ALA A 125 1.06 -4.24 -13.65
N LEU A 126 2.12 -4.68 -12.98
CA LEU A 126 3.33 -3.86 -12.82
C LEU A 126 4.00 -3.58 -14.17
N ALA A 127 4.04 -4.56 -15.06
CA ALA A 127 4.58 -4.36 -16.41
C ALA A 127 3.79 -3.28 -17.16
N ARG A 128 2.46 -3.30 -17.05
CA ARG A 128 1.61 -2.26 -17.64
C ARG A 128 1.84 -0.90 -17.02
N LEU A 129 2.02 -0.85 -15.69
CA LEU A 129 2.34 0.37 -14.98
C LEU A 129 3.66 0.98 -15.47
N ASN A 130 4.67 0.13 -15.65
CA ASN A 130 5.98 0.55 -16.15
C ASN A 130 5.94 1.03 -17.60
N GLN A 131 5.04 0.49 -18.42
CA GLN A 131 4.83 0.96 -19.79
C GLN A 131 4.14 2.32 -19.81
N ALA A 132 3.18 2.52 -18.92
CA ALA A 132 2.44 3.79 -18.84
C ALA A 132 3.32 4.93 -18.29
N CYS A 133 4.19 4.61 -17.32
CA CYS A 133 5.12 5.55 -16.71
C CYS A 133 6.52 4.92 -16.69
N PRO A 134 7.25 4.94 -17.81
CA PRO A 134 8.57 4.32 -17.88
C PRO A 134 9.59 5.06 -17.01
N PRO A 135 10.69 4.38 -16.63
CA PRO A 135 11.81 5.04 -15.96
C PRO A 135 12.37 6.15 -16.82
N VAL A 136 12.78 7.21 -16.20
CA VAL A 136 13.44 8.34 -16.87
C VAL A 136 14.92 8.06 -17.00
#